data_1bffb27af99a78d78857dffbab219cd1
#
_entry.id   1bffb27af99a78d78857dffbab219cd1
#
_cell.length_a   1.000
_cell.length_b   1.000
_cell.length_c   1.000
_cell.angle_alpha   90.00
_cell.angle_beta   90.00
_cell.angle_gamma   90.00
#
_symmetry.space_group_name_H-M   'P 1'
#
loop_
_entity.id
_entity.type
_entity.pdbx_description
1 polymer ?
#
loop_
_entity_poly.entity_id
_entity_poly.type
_entity_poly.pdbx_seq_one_letter_code
_entity_poly.pdbx_strand_id
1 'polypeptide(L)'
;GMNCQNCHLDAGTKIYGNNYGSVASTFPKFRARSGTEENIYKRVNDCFERSLNGQPLDTTSAEMQAIKAYMLFLGSNVEKGTVVKGSGLKDSPFLDRAANPESGKKIYVAKCASCHMADGKGVKAQDGIAYTYPPLWGSNSYNMGAGLYRLSNFAKYVKYNMPLGATYEAPQLTDE
;
A
#
# COMPACT_ATOMS: atom_id res chain seq x y z
N GLY A 1 0.19 8.36 -13.11
CA GLY A 1 0.87 7.27 -12.44
C GLY A 1 0.30 6.98 -11.05
N MET A 2 0.93 6.06 -10.36
CA MET A 2 0.58 5.70 -8.98
C MET A 2 0.99 6.80 -8.00
N ASN A 3 0.28 6.92 -6.90
CA ASN A 3 0.61 7.82 -5.80
C ASN A 3 0.54 7.08 -4.43
N CYS A 4 0.86 7.78 -3.35
CA CYS A 4 0.90 7.18 -2.02
C CYS A 4 -0.42 6.54 -1.61
N GLN A 5 -1.55 7.18 -1.93
CA GLN A 5 -2.88 6.72 -1.52
C GLN A 5 -3.35 5.45 -2.24
N ASN A 6 -2.76 5.10 -3.38
CA ASN A 6 -3.09 3.83 -4.04
C ASN A 6 -2.68 2.59 -3.22
N CYS A 7 -1.68 2.75 -2.33
CA CYS A 7 -1.22 1.69 -1.44
C CYS A 7 -1.48 1.99 0.03
N HIS A 8 -1.51 3.27 0.43
CA HIS A 8 -1.74 3.73 1.80
C HIS A 8 -3.12 4.39 1.88
N LEU A 9 -4.14 3.56 2.02
CA LEU A 9 -5.54 3.96 1.89
C LEU A 9 -5.95 5.00 2.93
N ASP A 10 -6.92 5.85 2.56
CA ASP A 10 -7.44 6.94 3.36
C ASP A 10 -6.31 7.82 3.92
N ALA A 11 -5.44 8.27 3.00
CA ALA A 11 -4.25 9.05 3.33
C ALA A 11 -3.32 8.39 4.38
N GLY A 12 -3.32 7.06 4.44
CA GLY A 12 -2.53 6.28 5.40
C GLY A 12 -3.18 6.11 6.76
N THR A 13 -4.47 6.38 6.89
CA THR A 13 -5.22 6.22 8.16
C THR A 13 -6.08 4.96 8.20
N LYS A 14 -6.38 4.33 7.05
CA LYS A 14 -7.20 3.12 7.03
C LYS A 14 -6.54 1.98 7.82
N ILE A 15 -7.29 1.41 8.75
CA ILE A 15 -6.84 0.26 9.55
C ILE A 15 -6.51 -0.91 8.63
N TYR A 16 -5.28 -1.43 8.72
CA TYR A 16 -4.71 -2.47 7.85
C TYR A 16 -4.68 -2.15 6.34
N GLY A 17 -4.87 -0.89 5.96
CA GLY A 17 -4.70 -0.39 4.60
C GLY A 17 -3.31 0.23 4.36
N ASN A 18 -2.23 -0.40 4.85
CA ASN A 18 -0.89 0.16 4.95
C ASN A 18 -0.84 1.45 5.78
N ASN A 19 -1.49 1.43 6.93
CA ASN A 19 -1.63 2.55 7.85
C ASN A 19 -0.29 3.10 8.34
N TYR A 20 -0.19 4.42 8.49
CA TYR A 20 1.02 5.13 8.95
C TYR A 20 1.12 5.31 10.46
N GLY A 21 0.12 4.95 11.24
CA GLY A 21 0.01 5.27 12.67
C GLY A 21 1.22 4.88 13.54
N SER A 22 2.04 3.91 13.11
CA SER A 22 3.25 3.51 13.84
C SER A 22 4.55 4.10 13.28
N VAL A 23 4.49 4.97 12.28
CA VAL A 23 5.73 5.52 11.70
C VAL A 23 6.45 6.41 12.70
N ALA A 24 5.76 7.36 13.32
CA ALA A 24 6.35 8.28 14.30
C ALA A 24 6.94 7.54 15.51
N SER A 25 6.26 6.50 15.97
CA SER A 25 6.68 5.75 17.16
C SER A 25 7.84 4.79 16.91
N THR A 26 7.93 4.21 15.70
CA THR A 26 8.88 3.11 15.42
C THR A 26 10.12 3.55 14.64
N PHE A 27 10.12 4.69 13.97
CA PHE A 27 11.32 5.19 13.28
C PHE A 27 12.12 6.18 14.16
N PRO A 28 13.48 6.20 14.06
CA PRO A 28 14.31 5.36 13.21
C PRO A 28 14.30 3.90 13.66
N LYS A 29 14.51 2.97 12.73
CA LYS A 29 14.63 1.54 13.06
C LYS A 29 15.51 0.77 12.08
N PHE A 30 16.11 -0.31 12.55
CA PHE A 30 16.87 -1.24 11.71
C PHE A 30 15.95 -1.90 10.67
N ARG A 31 16.44 -1.97 9.44
CA ARG A 31 15.77 -2.63 8.32
C ARG A 31 16.67 -3.68 7.72
N ALA A 32 16.30 -4.94 7.87
CA ALA A 32 17.10 -6.08 7.37
C ALA A 32 17.41 -6.00 5.86
N ARG A 33 16.51 -5.36 5.07
CA ARG A 33 16.70 -5.23 3.62
C ARG A 33 17.88 -4.31 3.25
N SER A 34 18.07 -3.22 3.96
CA SER A 34 19.20 -2.30 3.75
C SER A 34 20.41 -2.64 4.62
N GLY A 35 20.21 -3.44 5.66
CA GLY A 35 21.25 -3.73 6.65
C GLY A 35 21.60 -2.53 7.54
N THR A 36 20.78 -1.48 7.54
CA THR A 36 21.05 -0.21 8.25
C THR A 36 19.86 0.26 9.07
N GLU A 37 20.12 1.19 9.99
CA GLU A 37 19.06 1.96 10.61
C GLU A 37 18.53 3.00 9.61
N GLU A 38 17.21 3.00 9.41
CA GLU A 38 16.53 3.91 8.50
C GLU A 38 15.68 4.90 9.29
N ASN A 39 15.78 6.19 8.93
CA ASN A 39 14.89 7.24 9.40
C ASN A 39 13.67 7.41 8.45
N ILE A 40 12.78 8.33 8.79
CA ILE A 40 11.56 8.59 7.99
C ILE A 40 11.91 9.05 6.57
N TYR A 41 12.91 9.92 6.39
CA TYR A 41 13.32 10.40 5.07
C TYR A 41 13.76 9.26 4.14
N LYS A 42 14.64 8.40 4.65
CA LYS A 42 15.09 7.22 3.90
C LYS A 42 13.91 6.32 3.56
N ARG A 43 12.98 6.11 4.51
CA ARG A 43 11.80 5.26 4.28
C ARG A 43 10.87 5.83 3.23
N VAL A 44 10.68 7.16 3.19
CA VAL A 44 9.87 7.84 2.16
C VAL A 44 10.54 7.71 0.79
N ASN A 45 11.84 8.01 0.71
CA ASN A 45 12.59 7.90 -0.54
C ASN A 45 12.63 6.46 -1.07
N ASP A 46 12.72 5.46 -0.23
CA ASP A 46 12.56 4.06 -0.62
C ASP A 46 11.21 3.78 -1.33
N CYS A 47 10.15 4.49 -0.96
CA CYS A 47 8.87 4.36 -1.67
C CYS A 47 8.90 5.04 -3.03
N PHE A 48 9.48 6.24 -3.14
CA PHE A 48 9.65 6.91 -4.43
C PHE A 48 10.46 6.07 -5.41
N GLU A 49 11.64 5.61 -4.98
CA GLU A 49 12.58 4.88 -5.84
C GLU A 49 12.09 3.45 -6.13
N ARG A 50 11.73 2.70 -5.09
CA ARG A 50 11.47 1.27 -5.20
C ARG A 50 10.04 0.94 -5.59
N SER A 51 9.05 1.63 -5.01
CA SER A 51 7.64 1.32 -5.25
C SER A 51 7.10 2.03 -6.48
N LEU A 52 7.52 3.25 -6.71
CA LEU A 52 7.01 4.11 -7.77
C LEU A 52 7.98 4.27 -8.95
N ASN A 53 9.19 3.73 -8.86
CA ASN A 53 10.26 3.84 -9.87
C ASN A 53 10.57 5.30 -10.24
N GLY A 54 10.51 6.19 -9.24
CA GLY A 54 10.78 7.62 -9.36
C GLY A 54 12.15 8.01 -8.81
N GLN A 55 12.32 9.30 -8.58
CA GLN A 55 13.53 9.88 -8.00
C GLN A 55 13.33 10.20 -6.51
N PRO A 56 14.37 10.12 -5.68
CA PRO A 56 14.30 10.54 -4.31
C PRO A 56 14.06 12.06 -4.22
N LEU A 57 13.32 12.49 -3.21
CA LEU A 57 13.21 13.89 -2.87
C LEU A 57 14.42 14.33 -2.05
N ASP A 58 14.86 15.58 -2.24
CA ASP A 58 15.78 16.23 -1.32
C ASP A 58 15.13 16.26 0.09
N THR A 59 15.90 15.84 1.09
CA THR A 59 15.42 15.79 2.47
C THR A 59 15.08 17.17 3.03
N THR A 60 15.61 18.25 2.46
CA THR A 60 15.34 19.64 2.86
C THR A 60 14.18 20.27 2.07
N SER A 61 13.68 19.60 1.03
CA SER A 61 12.57 20.13 0.23
C SER A 61 11.29 20.30 1.04
N ALA A 62 10.47 21.26 0.66
CA ALA A 62 9.18 21.53 1.31
C ALA A 62 8.26 20.31 1.30
N GLU A 63 8.26 19.57 0.21
CA GLU A 63 7.46 18.36 0.02
C GLU A 63 7.87 17.26 1.01
N MET A 64 9.17 16.99 1.14
CA MET A 64 9.67 15.98 2.07
C MET A 64 9.41 16.38 3.53
N GLN A 65 9.57 17.66 3.87
CA GLN A 65 9.28 18.16 5.21
C GLN A 65 7.77 18.04 5.52
N ALA A 66 6.90 18.34 4.55
CA ALA A 66 5.46 18.20 4.72
C ALA A 66 5.05 16.71 4.91
N ILE A 67 5.61 15.79 4.11
CA ILE A 67 5.36 14.36 4.27
C ILE A 67 5.80 13.87 5.65
N LYS A 68 6.99 14.26 6.10
CA LYS A 68 7.47 13.90 7.44
C LYS A 68 6.57 14.46 8.54
N ALA A 69 6.21 15.75 8.45
CA ALA A 69 5.33 16.40 9.42
C ALA A 69 3.97 15.68 9.51
N TYR A 70 3.40 15.32 8.38
CA TYR A 70 2.17 14.54 8.33
C TYR A 70 2.29 13.18 9.02
N MET A 71 3.36 12.43 8.74
CA MET A 71 3.60 11.13 9.40
C MET A 71 3.80 11.26 10.91
N LEU A 72 4.49 12.32 11.36
CA LEU A 72 4.67 12.60 12.80
C LEU A 72 3.33 12.99 13.44
N PHE A 73 2.51 13.78 12.75
CA PHE A 73 1.17 14.16 13.22
C PHE A 73 0.28 12.95 13.44
N LEU A 74 0.22 12.01 12.47
CA LEU A 74 -0.61 10.80 12.59
C LEU A 74 -0.24 9.90 13.77
N GLY A 75 0.99 9.93 14.22
CA GLY A 75 1.45 9.13 15.36
C GLY A 75 1.80 9.96 16.60
N SER A 76 1.35 11.23 16.68
CA SER A 76 1.77 12.17 17.73
C SER A 76 1.40 11.75 19.15
N ASN A 77 0.34 10.97 19.29
CA ASN A 77 -0.14 10.44 20.57
C ASN A 77 0.27 8.99 20.83
N VAL A 78 1.16 8.42 20.01
CA VAL A 78 1.61 7.04 20.15
C VAL A 78 2.95 6.99 20.88
N GLU A 79 3.03 6.22 21.95
CA GLU A 79 4.25 6.03 22.72
C GLU A 79 5.38 5.46 21.84
N LYS A 80 6.60 6.00 22.05
CA LYS A 80 7.79 5.59 21.30
C LYS A 80 8.06 4.08 21.44
N GLY A 81 8.32 3.43 20.32
CA GLY A 81 8.52 1.98 20.25
C GLY A 81 7.23 1.16 20.07
N THR A 82 6.06 1.76 20.27
CA THR A 82 4.78 1.05 20.18
C THR A 82 4.35 0.84 18.72
N VAL A 83 3.88 -0.35 18.40
CA VAL A 83 3.19 -0.65 17.13
C VAL A 83 1.69 -0.60 17.38
N VAL A 84 1.02 0.34 16.75
CA VAL A 84 -0.43 0.53 16.89
C VAL A 84 -1.18 -0.60 16.17
N LYS A 85 -2.24 -1.11 16.79
CA LYS A 85 -3.16 -2.06 16.14
C LYS A 85 -3.70 -1.44 14.84
N GLY A 86 -3.63 -2.21 13.76
CA GLY A 86 -4.07 -1.73 12.44
C GLY A 86 -2.99 -1.10 11.57
N SER A 87 -1.75 -0.98 12.08
CA SER A 87 -0.61 -0.56 11.26
C SER A 87 -0.24 -1.61 10.21
N GLY A 88 0.19 -1.15 9.04
CA GLY A 88 0.60 -2.04 7.94
C GLY A 88 -0.58 -2.82 7.34
N LEU A 89 -0.38 -4.09 7.10
CA LEU A 89 -1.38 -5.03 6.56
C LEU A 89 -1.85 -5.99 7.67
N LYS A 90 -3.11 -6.42 7.58
CA LYS A 90 -3.61 -7.49 8.44
C LYS A 90 -2.96 -8.82 8.04
N ASP A 91 -2.48 -9.56 9.02
CA ASP A 91 -1.98 -10.90 8.78
C ASP A 91 -3.10 -11.86 8.38
N SER A 92 -2.74 -12.79 7.51
CA SER A 92 -3.58 -13.89 7.07
C SER A 92 -2.70 -15.15 6.99
N PRO A 93 -3.16 -16.30 7.47
CA PRO A 93 -2.41 -17.54 7.33
C PRO A 93 -2.19 -17.87 5.86
N PHE A 94 -1.13 -18.58 5.56
CA PHE A 94 -0.94 -19.20 4.25
C PHE A 94 -1.93 -20.36 4.12
N LEU A 95 -2.48 -20.51 2.92
CA LEU A 95 -3.36 -21.62 2.62
C LEU A 95 -2.54 -22.88 2.30
N ASP A 96 -3.06 -24.03 2.70
CA ASP A 96 -2.46 -25.34 2.41
C ASP A 96 -2.91 -25.85 1.01
N ARG A 97 -2.87 -24.95 0.04
CA ARG A 97 -3.17 -25.25 -1.37
C ARG A 97 -2.60 -24.18 -2.29
N ALA A 98 -2.38 -24.56 -3.55
CA ALA A 98 -2.05 -23.61 -4.59
C ALA A 98 -3.22 -22.68 -4.92
N ALA A 99 -2.91 -21.48 -5.42
CA ALA A 99 -3.91 -20.58 -5.99
C ALA A 99 -4.54 -21.22 -7.24
N ASN A 100 -5.83 -20.93 -7.48
CA ASN A 100 -6.55 -21.38 -8.65
C ASN A 100 -6.84 -20.18 -9.58
N PRO A 101 -6.12 -20.03 -10.71
CA PRO A 101 -6.30 -18.92 -11.63
C PRO A 101 -7.70 -18.84 -12.25
N GLU A 102 -8.35 -19.97 -12.49
CA GLU A 102 -9.69 -20.01 -13.09
C GLU A 102 -10.76 -19.48 -12.11
N SER A 103 -10.67 -19.86 -10.85
CA SER A 103 -11.50 -19.30 -9.78
C SER A 103 -11.21 -17.82 -9.60
N GLY A 104 -9.94 -17.44 -9.54
CA GLY A 104 -9.52 -16.05 -9.45
C GLY A 104 -10.04 -15.18 -10.59
N LYS A 105 -10.04 -15.68 -11.83
CA LYS A 105 -10.63 -14.98 -12.99
C LYS A 105 -12.11 -14.71 -12.81
N LYS A 106 -12.87 -15.69 -12.34
CA LYS A 106 -14.32 -15.52 -12.08
C LYS A 106 -14.57 -14.47 -11.03
N ILE A 107 -13.81 -14.49 -9.94
CA ILE A 107 -13.88 -13.49 -8.85
C ILE A 107 -13.49 -12.11 -9.38
N TYR A 108 -12.42 -12.02 -10.17
CA TYR A 108 -11.99 -10.76 -10.78
C TYR A 108 -13.10 -10.12 -11.61
N VAL A 109 -13.72 -10.88 -12.51
CA VAL A 109 -14.83 -10.39 -13.36
C VAL A 109 -16.01 -9.92 -12.50
N ALA A 110 -16.35 -10.66 -11.45
CA ALA A 110 -17.51 -10.37 -10.61
C ALA A 110 -17.29 -9.19 -9.64
N LYS A 111 -16.05 -8.97 -9.14
CA LYS A 111 -15.78 -8.07 -8.01
C LYS A 111 -14.82 -6.92 -8.33
N CYS A 112 -13.99 -7.03 -9.37
CA CYS A 112 -12.87 -6.12 -9.60
C CYS A 112 -12.97 -5.38 -10.94
N ALA A 113 -13.45 -6.06 -11.99
CA ALA A 113 -13.43 -5.54 -13.36
C ALA A 113 -14.28 -4.28 -13.56
N SER A 114 -15.32 -4.08 -12.74
CA SER A 114 -16.16 -2.86 -12.79
C SER A 114 -15.36 -1.57 -12.53
N CYS A 115 -14.32 -1.64 -11.70
CA CYS A 115 -13.43 -0.51 -11.40
C CYS A 115 -12.10 -0.62 -12.15
N HIS A 116 -11.47 -1.78 -12.12
CA HIS A 116 -10.13 -1.96 -12.68
C HIS A 116 -10.12 -2.37 -14.16
N MET A 117 -11.27 -2.40 -14.83
CA MET A 117 -11.50 -2.83 -16.21
C MET A 117 -11.19 -4.32 -16.42
N ALA A 118 -11.66 -4.88 -17.54
CA ALA A 118 -11.48 -6.29 -17.85
C ALA A 118 -10.00 -6.71 -17.99
N ASP A 119 -9.16 -5.77 -18.38
CA ASP A 119 -7.71 -5.97 -18.57
C ASP A 119 -6.85 -5.52 -17.39
N GLY A 120 -7.44 -5.01 -16.31
CA GLY A 120 -6.72 -4.58 -15.11
C GLY A 120 -5.93 -3.27 -15.27
N LYS A 121 -6.12 -2.51 -16.35
CA LYS A 121 -5.38 -1.25 -16.60
C LYS A 121 -5.95 -0.04 -15.90
N GLY A 122 -7.08 -0.20 -15.22
CA GLY A 122 -7.72 0.87 -14.46
C GLY A 122 -8.33 1.96 -15.32
N VAL A 123 -8.79 3.04 -14.67
CA VAL A 123 -9.45 4.18 -15.32
C VAL A 123 -8.71 5.46 -14.96
N LYS A 124 -8.27 6.20 -15.94
CA LYS A 124 -7.66 7.52 -15.75
C LYS A 124 -8.71 8.53 -15.28
N ALA A 125 -8.29 9.48 -14.46
CA ALA A 125 -9.06 10.66 -14.11
C ALA A 125 -9.18 11.62 -15.30
N GLN A 126 -10.02 12.64 -15.16
CA GLN A 126 -10.27 13.61 -16.23
C GLN A 126 -9.02 14.40 -16.65
N ASP A 127 -8.05 14.56 -15.76
CA ASP A 127 -6.77 15.21 -16.04
C ASP A 127 -5.84 14.38 -16.95
N GLY A 128 -6.18 13.12 -17.22
CA GLY A 128 -5.38 12.18 -18.00
C GLY A 128 -4.06 11.75 -17.34
N ILE A 129 -3.75 12.25 -16.16
CA ILE A 129 -2.49 12.02 -15.42
C ILE A 129 -2.71 11.06 -14.24
N ALA A 130 -3.66 11.38 -13.39
CA ALA A 130 -4.05 10.55 -12.26
C ALA A 130 -4.94 9.37 -12.70
N TYR A 131 -5.24 8.50 -11.75
CA TYR A 131 -6.18 7.41 -11.95
C TYR A 131 -7.33 7.52 -10.95
N THR A 132 -8.56 7.44 -11.44
CA THR A 132 -9.75 7.23 -10.62
C THR A 132 -9.71 5.84 -10.00
N TYR A 133 -9.39 4.84 -10.83
CA TYR A 133 -9.13 3.47 -10.38
C TYR A 133 -7.76 3.04 -10.90
N PRO A 134 -6.80 2.72 -10.01
CA PRO A 134 -5.42 2.49 -10.40
C PRO A 134 -5.27 1.21 -11.23
N PRO A 135 -4.26 1.17 -12.12
CA PRO A 135 -3.90 -0.06 -12.83
C PRO A 135 -3.29 -1.07 -11.86
N LEU A 136 -3.59 -2.34 -12.07
CA LEU A 136 -3.10 -3.44 -11.25
C LEU A 136 -1.77 -4.01 -11.73
N TRP A 137 -1.34 -3.66 -12.94
CA TRP A 137 -0.12 -4.14 -13.57
C TRP A 137 0.38 -3.15 -14.64
N GLY A 138 1.59 -3.39 -15.15
CA GLY A 138 2.19 -2.60 -16.23
C GLY A 138 2.96 -1.38 -15.72
N SER A 139 3.49 -0.60 -16.66
CA SER A 139 4.39 0.54 -16.39
C SER A 139 3.76 1.69 -15.60
N ASN A 140 2.44 1.76 -15.55
CA ASN A 140 1.70 2.76 -14.78
C ASN A 140 1.24 2.24 -13.41
N SER A 141 1.53 1.00 -13.07
CA SER A 141 1.25 0.39 -11.75
C SER A 141 2.47 0.47 -10.83
N TYR A 142 2.37 -0.15 -9.66
CA TYR A 142 3.49 -0.24 -8.72
C TYR A 142 4.63 -1.09 -9.29
N ASN A 143 5.86 -0.69 -8.98
CA ASN A 143 7.07 -1.33 -9.46
C ASN A 143 7.34 -2.66 -8.73
N MET A 144 8.19 -3.53 -9.33
CA MET A 144 8.61 -4.80 -8.72
C MET A 144 9.33 -4.63 -7.37
N GLY A 145 9.89 -3.47 -7.08
CA GLY A 145 10.45 -3.10 -5.78
C GLY A 145 9.43 -2.82 -4.69
N ALA A 146 8.14 -2.68 -5.03
CA ALA A 146 7.07 -2.39 -4.08
C ALA A 146 6.80 -3.55 -3.13
N GLY A 147 6.33 -3.23 -1.94
CA GLY A 147 5.89 -4.23 -0.97
C GLY A 147 4.74 -5.11 -1.49
N LEU A 148 3.82 -4.50 -2.23
CA LEU A 148 2.67 -5.19 -2.82
C LEU A 148 3.03 -6.10 -4.01
N TYR A 149 4.22 -5.99 -4.57
CA TYR A 149 4.68 -6.93 -5.60
C TYR A 149 4.89 -8.35 -5.04
N ARG A 150 5.05 -8.48 -3.72
CA ARG A 150 5.07 -9.78 -3.07
C ARG A 150 3.66 -10.35 -3.01
N LEU A 151 3.47 -11.54 -3.56
CA LEU A 151 2.17 -12.19 -3.67
C LEU A 151 1.42 -12.29 -2.34
N SER A 152 2.13 -12.64 -1.25
CA SER A 152 1.53 -12.70 0.09
C SER A 152 1.02 -11.34 0.60
N ASN A 153 1.74 -10.25 0.33
CA ASN A 153 1.29 -8.92 0.72
C ASN A 153 0.13 -8.43 -0.15
N PHE A 154 0.19 -8.74 -1.45
CA PHE A 154 -0.91 -8.43 -2.36
C PHE A 154 -2.21 -9.11 -1.94
N ALA A 155 -2.16 -10.42 -1.66
CA ALA A 155 -3.33 -11.17 -1.20
C ALA A 155 -3.92 -10.57 0.10
N LYS A 156 -3.10 -10.27 1.10
CA LYS A 156 -3.53 -9.60 2.35
C LYS A 156 -4.16 -8.24 2.07
N TYR A 157 -3.53 -7.43 1.22
CA TYR A 157 -4.05 -6.12 0.89
C TYR A 157 -5.42 -6.20 0.20
N VAL A 158 -5.54 -7.05 -0.81
CA VAL A 158 -6.78 -7.23 -1.58
C VAL A 158 -7.89 -7.78 -0.70
N LYS A 159 -7.64 -8.85 0.05
CA LYS A 159 -8.65 -9.49 0.90
C LYS A 159 -9.32 -8.54 1.87
N TYR A 160 -8.55 -7.68 2.53
CA TYR A 160 -9.07 -6.84 3.61
C TYR A 160 -9.40 -5.41 3.20
N ASN A 161 -9.12 -5.02 1.95
CA ASN A 161 -9.31 -3.64 1.52
C ASN A 161 -10.06 -3.50 0.19
N MET A 162 -10.27 -4.59 -0.54
CA MET A 162 -10.95 -4.59 -1.84
C MET A 162 -12.12 -5.59 -1.86
N PRO A 163 -13.19 -5.31 -2.62
CA PRO A 163 -13.48 -4.07 -3.36
C PRO A 163 -13.53 -2.83 -2.47
N LEU A 164 -13.51 -1.65 -3.07
CA LEU A 164 -13.63 -0.37 -2.35
C LEU A 164 -14.82 -0.42 -1.37
N GLY A 165 -14.57 -0.06 -0.11
CA GLY A 165 -15.55 -0.18 0.97
C GLY A 165 -15.40 -1.45 1.82
N ALA A 166 -14.61 -2.44 1.41
CA ALA A 166 -14.28 -3.58 2.27
C ALA A 166 -13.43 -3.13 3.48
N THR A 167 -13.64 -3.79 4.60
CA THR A 167 -12.86 -3.59 5.83
C THR A 167 -12.29 -4.92 6.33
N TYR A 168 -11.33 -4.85 7.22
CA TYR A 168 -10.74 -6.05 7.81
C TYR A 168 -11.73 -6.82 8.71
N GLU A 169 -12.78 -6.16 9.19
CA GLU A 169 -13.85 -6.76 10.00
C GLU A 169 -14.94 -7.41 9.13
N ALA A 170 -15.14 -6.84 7.92
CA ALA A 170 -16.12 -7.31 6.95
C ALA A 170 -15.48 -7.46 5.55
N PRO A 171 -14.57 -8.43 5.37
CA PRO A 171 -13.97 -8.68 4.07
C PRO A 171 -15.03 -9.21 3.10
N GLN A 172 -14.98 -8.74 1.86
CA GLN A 172 -15.91 -9.15 0.81
C GLN A 172 -15.36 -10.28 -0.07
N LEU A 173 -14.14 -10.70 0.21
CA LEU A 173 -13.44 -11.79 -0.48
C LEU A 173 -13.18 -12.93 0.49
N THR A 174 -13.33 -14.14 0.00
CA THR A 174 -12.98 -15.38 0.69
C THR A 174 -11.50 -15.71 0.50
N ASP A 175 -11.06 -16.85 1.04
CA ASP A 175 -9.70 -17.38 0.85
C ASP A 175 -9.56 -18.19 -0.46
N GLU A 176 -10.55 -18.13 -1.34
CA GLU A 176 -10.53 -18.77 -2.67
C GLU A 176 -9.93 -17.85 -3.79
#